data_89668677929fe019aa2dc0ebebfdb976
#
_entry.id   89668677929fe019aa2dc0ebebfdb976
#
_cell.length_a   1.000
_cell.length_b   1.000
_cell.length_c   1.000
_cell.angle_alpha   90.00
_cell.angle_beta   90.00
_cell.angle_gamma   90.00
#
_symmetry.space_group_name_H-M   'P 1'
#
loop_
_entity.id
_entity.type
_entity.pdbx_description
1 polymer ?
#
loop_
_entity_poly.entity_id
_entity_poly.type
_entity_poly.pdbx_seq_one_letter_code
_entity_poly.pdbx_strand_id
1 'polypeptide(L)'
;MLACVDKRKPEVTPWGTVVGEEQQADNDKYSLDDIIGSGEMIALTISGPDTYYDYHGHGMGVQYMMCENFAREIGVTLRVELCRDSAEMVRKLKEGYGDVVAVMLPKGSKADKGLRYCGASDKKRNIQWAVVKDNVSLAGALDKWYRPEMLEQTRKREDYLLSAASVTRRVYAPVLDKSRGIMSNYDTYFRQYAPVAGVDWHLLAAQCYQESCFDSQARSWAGACGLMQLMPSTAARFGLSREEIFHPEKNIAVGARFMGSLMQSFRDVPNNYERINFALAAYNAGPGHVRDAMALARKNGESPYSWAVVSQYVLLLSSPEYYQDPVVKHGYMRGSETVNYVSSIRRRYGY
;
A
#
# COMPACT_ATOMS: atom_id res chain seq x y z
N MET A 1 66.24 30.74 28.47
CA MET A 1 65.41 29.66 29.09
C MET A 1 64.62 28.96 28.01
N LEU A 2 65.11 27.80 27.54
CA LEU A 2 64.39 26.96 26.59
C LEU A 2 63.40 26.07 27.37
N ALA A 3 62.12 26.18 27.07
CA ALA A 3 61.09 25.28 27.62
C ALA A 3 61.12 23.96 26.84
N CYS A 4 61.47 22.88 27.51
CA CYS A 4 61.33 21.51 26.97
C CYS A 4 59.84 21.19 26.83
N VAL A 5 59.36 20.95 25.59
CA VAL A 5 58.07 20.38 25.31
C VAL A 5 58.20 18.86 25.51
N ASP A 6 57.60 18.36 26.58
CA ASP A 6 57.49 16.94 26.92
C ASP A 6 56.60 16.24 25.88
N LYS A 7 57.17 15.50 24.96
CA LYS A 7 56.44 14.62 24.02
C LYS A 7 56.04 13.34 24.74
N ARG A 8 54.92 13.39 25.47
CA ARG A 8 54.27 12.16 25.94
C ARG A 8 53.87 11.31 24.75
N LYS A 9 54.24 10.03 24.77
CA LYS A 9 53.75 9.06 23.78
C LYS A 9 52.22 8.90 23.96
N PRO A 10 51.44 8.82 22.90
CA PRO A 10 50.02 8.63 23.01
C PRO A 10 49.73 7.32 23.76
N GLU A 11 48.86 7.38 24.76
CA GLU A 11 48.36 6.20 25.47
C GLU A 11 47.46 5.40 24.52
N VAL A 12 47.76 4.13 24.36
CA VAL A 12 47.01 3.22 23.50
C VAL A 12 46.25 2.25 24.41
N THR A 13 44.93 2.10 24.20
CA THR A 13 44.13 1.12 24.93
C THR A 13 44.61 -0.32 24.62
N PRO A 14 44.28 -1.32 25.47
CA PRO A 14 44.62 -2.72 25.21
C PRO A 14 44.07 -3.28 23.86
N TRP A 15 43.15 -2.57 23.22
CA TRP A 15 42.56 -2.89 21.94
C TRP A 15 43.11 -2.04 20.76
N GLY A 16 44.22 -1.29 20.98
CA GLY A 16 44.92 -0.57 19.93
C GLY A 16 44.37 0.83 19.59
N THR A 17 43.44 1.36 20.36
CA THR A 17 42.89 2.71 20.16
C THR A 17 43.75 3.75 20.92
N VAL A 18 44.14 4.84 20.24
CA VAL A 18 44.91 5.95 20.84
C VAL A 18 44.00 6.80 21.71
N VAL A 19 44.30 6.92 23.00
CA VAL A 19 43.57 7.76 23.94
C VAL A 19 43.93 9.23 23.69
N GLY A 20 42.92 10.04 23.27
CA GLY A 20 43.09 11.47 23.03
C GLY A 20 43.14 11.93 21.58
N GLU A 21 43.06 11.02 20.59
CA GLU A 21 42.47 11.42 19.31
C GLU A 21 40.96 11.55 19.51
N GLU A 22 40.46 12.78 19.61
CA GLU A 22 39.09 13.06 19.27
C GLU A 22 38.94 12.56 17.82
N GLN A 23 38.47 11.29 17.67
CA GLN A 23 37.75 10.98 16.46
C GLN A 23 36.77 12.13 16.33
N GLN A 24 36.90 12.93 15.26
CA GLN A 24 35.80 13.80 14.87
C GLN A 24 34.58 12.89 14.90
N ALA A 25 33.81 13.01 15.98
CA ALA A 25 32.51 12.37 16.07
C ALA A 25 31.81 12.85 14.81
N ASP A 26 31.63 11.92 13.89
CA ASP A 26 30.87 12.16 12.69
C ASP A 26 29.53 12.63 13.23
N ASN A 27 29.23 13.93 13.08
CA ASN A 27 28.02 14.57 13.58
C ASN A 27 26.81 14.13 12.72
N ASP A 28 26.92 12.96 12.11
CA ASP A 28 25.89 12.30 11.30
C ASP A 28 24.86 11.71 12.25
N LYS A 29 23.99 12.58 12.76
CA LYS A 29 22.80 12.17 13.50
C LYS A 29 21.99 11.23 12.61
N TYR A 30 21.97 9.92 12.92
CA TYR A 30 21.35 8.86 12.10
C TYR A 30 22.10 8.57 10.80
N SER A 31 23.34 8.15 10.91
CA SER A 31 24.18 7.69 9.79
C SER A 31 23.55 6.48 9.08
N LEU A 32 24.05 6.17 7.88
CA LEU A 32 23.68 4.94 7.16
C LEU A 32 23.94 3.68 8.03
N ASP A 33 25.05 3.68 8.81
CA ASP A 33 25.40 2.56 9.68
C ASP A 33 24.40 2.39 10.83
N ASP A 34 23.86 3.49 11.37
CA ASP A 34 22.80 3.45 12.40
C ASP A 34 21.50 2.87 11.83
N ILE A 35 21.13 3.25 10.59
CA ILE A 35 19.96 2.70 9.88
C ILE A 35 20.14 1.20 9.64
N ILE A 36 21.32 0.78 9.16
CA ILE A 36 21.63 -0.64 8.94
C ILE A 36 21.63 -1.39 10.28
N GLY A 37 22.22 -0.79 11.32
CA GLY A 37 22.27 -1.38 12.66
C GLY A 37 20.90 -1.54 13.31
N SER A 38 19.95 -0.62 13.06
CA SER A 38 18.56 -0.70 13.54
C SER A 38 17.72 -1.71 12.76
N GLY A 39 18.12 -2.05 11.51
CA GLY A 39 17.36 -2.91 10.61
C GLY A 39 16.13 -2.27 9.99
N GLU A 40 15.91 -0.96 10.21
CA GLU A 40 14.75 -0.22 9.70
C GLU A 40 15.17 1.14 9.13
N MET A 41 14.61 1.50 7.98
CA MET A 41 14.67 2.84 7.39
C MET A 41 13.28 3.47 7.39
N ILE A 42 13.16 4.74 7.80
CA ILE A 42 11.89 5.45 7.90
C ILE A 42 11.76 6.44 6.75
N ALA A 43 10.80 6.19 5.85
CA ALA A 43 10.49 7.08 4.75
C ALA A 43 9.32 8.00 5.11
N LEU A 44 9.56 9.31 5.03
CA LEU A 44 8.52 10.33 5.11
C LEU A 44 7.91 10.51 3.72
N THR A 45 6.59 10.40 3.61
CA THR A 45 5.88 10.48 2.35
C THR A 45 4.48 11.07 2.52
N ILE A 46 3.78 11.31 1.42
CA ILE A 46 2.37 11.71 1.38
C ILE A 46 1.55 10.69 0.60
N SER A 47 0.25 10.58 0.91
CA SER A 47 -0.65 9.75 0.11
C SER A 47 -0.79 10.31 -1.30
N GLY A 48 -0.71 9.45 -2.31
CA GLY A 48 -0.88 9.83 -3.71
C GLY A 48 -0.42 8.75 -4.69
N PRO A 49 -0.83 8.85 -5.96
CA PRO A 49 -0.61 7.80 -6.97
C PRO A 49 0.85 7.52 -7.27
N ASP A 50 1.71 8.54 -7.28
CA ASP A 50 3.14 8.40 -7.54
C ASP A 50 3.97 8.27 -6.25
N THR A 51 3.40 8.62 -5.09
CA THR A 51 4.12 8.70 -3.81
C THR A 51 3.90 7.44 -2.98
N TYR A 52 2.76 7.32 -2.32
CA TYR A 52 2.38 6.14 -1.53
C TYR A 52 0.88 5.96 -1.49
N TYR A 53 0.42 4.73 -1.66
CA TYR A 53 -0.93 4.29 -1.35
C TYR A 53 -0.95 2.81 -0.98
N ASP A 54 -1.94 2.38 -0.21
CA ASP A 54 -2.17 0.97 0.06
C ASP A 54 -2.95 0.31 -1.08
N TYR A 55 -2.48 -0.84 -1.53
CA TYR A 55 -3.17 -1.66 -2.51
C TYR A 55 -3.23 -3.10 -2.00
N HIS A 56 -4.40 -3.53 -1.53
CA HIS A 56 -4.61 -4.86 -0.94
C HIS A 56 -3.61 -5.20 0.18
N GLY A 57 -3.28 -4.24 1.03
CA GLY A 57 -2.33 -4.40 2.12
C GLY A 57 -0.86 -4.32 1.69
N HIS A 58 -0.56 -3.88 0.47
CA HIS A 58 0.78 -3.62 -0.03
C HIS A 58 0.97 -2.14 -0.33
N GLY A 59 2.09 -1.60 0.10
CA GLY A 59 2.48 -0.25 -0.28
C GLY A 59 2.78 -0.18 -1.78
N MET A 60 2.23 0.82 -2.46
CA MET A 60 2.38 1.10 -3.87
C MET A 60 2.71 2.57 -4.10
N GLY A 61 3.00 2.92 -5.34
CA GLY A 61 3.48 4.24 -5.76
C GLY A 61 4.94 4.18 -6.18
N VAL A 62 5.25 4.80 -7.32
CA VAL A 62 6.60 4.70 -7.93
C VAL A 62 7.70 5.11 -6.95
N GLN A 63 7.51 6.19 -6.19
CA GLN A 63 8.52 6.69 -5.25
C GLN A 63 8.65 5.78 -4.03
N TYR A 64 7.54 5.25 -3.52
CA TYR A 64 7.56 4.25 -2.46
C TYR A 64 8.29 2.98 -2.89
N MET A 65 7.93 2.41 -4.05
CA MET A 65 8.55 1.19 -4.56
C MET A 65 10.05 1.35 -4.81
N MET A 66 10.49 2.53 -5.23
CA MET A 66 11.91 2.85 -5.35
C MET A 66 12.58 2.90 -3.98
N CYS A 67 11.95 3.54 -2.99
CA CYS A 67 12.47 3.61 -1.62
C CYS A 67 12.56 2.21 -0.98
N GLU A 68 11.55 1.37 -1.19
CA GLU A 68 11.55 -0.03 -0.75
C GLU A 68 12.68 -0.85 -1.41
N ASN A 69 12.94 -0.62 -2.70
CA ASN A 69 14.06 -1.28 -3.40
C ASN A 69 15.41 -0.85 -2.81
N PHE A 70 15.58 0.43 -2.48
CA PHE A 70 16.80 0.90 -1.82
C PHE A 70 16.94 0.30 -0.41
N ALA A 71 15.90 0.30 0.41
CA ALA A 71 15.93 -0.31 1.74
C ALA A 71 16.34 -1.80 1.68
N ARG A 72 15.79 -2.53 0.70
CA ARG A 72 16.16 -3.93 0.45
C ARG A 72 17.62 -4.09 0.01
N GLU A 73 18.14 -3.18 -0.81
CA GLU A 73 19.54 -3.18 -1.25
C GLU A 73 20.51 -3.04 -0.07
N ILE A 74 20.17 -2.16 0.89
CA ILE A 74 21.00 -1.99 2.10
C ILE A 74 20.67 -2.98 3.23
N GLY A 75 19.73 -3.91 3.00
CA GLY A 75 19.39 -5.00 3.92
C GLY A 75 18.50 -4.63 5.10
N VAL A 76 17.71 -3.57 5.00
CA VAL A 76 16.79 -3.12 6.05
C VAL A 76 15.32 -3.18 5.62
N THR A 77 14.40 -3.14 6.57
CA THR A 77 12.97 -2.97 6.32
C THR A 77 12.63 -1.50 6.09
N LEU A 78 11.60 -1.22 5.29
CA LEU A 78 11.08 0.13 5.11
C LEU A 78 9.85 0.35 5.97
N ARG A 79 9.88 1.38 6.82
CA ARG A 79 8.69 1.90 7.51
C ARG A 79 8.25 3.22 6.87
N VAL A 80 6.96 3.34 6.62
CA VAL A 80 6.38 4.56 6.04
C VAL A 80 5.74 5.39 7.13
N GLU A 81 6.06 6.68 7.13
CA GLU A 81 5.41 7.69 7.94
C GLU A 81 4.67 8.66 7.02
N LEU A 82 3.33 8.63 7.06
CA LEU A 82 2.50 9.50 6.25
C LEU A 82 2.43 10.91 6.85
N CYS A 83 2.69 11.90 5.99
CA CYS A 83 2.58 13.31 6.31
C CYS A 83 1.44 13.94 5.50
N ARG A 84 0.91 15.06 5.97
CA ARG A 84 -0.18 15.79 5.29
C ARG A 84 0.33 16.55 4.05
N ASP A 85 1.54 17.10 4.15
CA ASP A 85 2.13 17.94 3.12
C ASP A 85 3.67 17.95 3.19
N SER A 86 4.28 18.62 2.21
CA SER A 86 5.74 18.73 2.14
C SER A 86 6.36 19.51 3.30
N ALA A 87 5.64 20.45 3.90
CA ALA A 87 6.14 21.22 5.04
C ALA A 87 6.25 20.34 6.28
N GLU A 88 5.27 19.47 6.51
CA GLU A 88 5.30 18.50 7.60
C GLU A 88 6.42 17.46 7.39
N MET A 89 6.60 16.95 6.17
CA MET A 89 7.72 16.03 5.85
C MET A 89 9.08 16.66 6.19
N VAL A 90 9.32 17.90 5.73
CA VAL A 90 10.58 18.60 5.98
C VAL A 90 10.78 18.88 7.47
N ARG A 91 9.73 19.26 8.19
CA ARG A 91 9.78 19.46 9.64
C ARG A 91 10.13 18.15 10.35
N LYS A 92 9.40 17.06 10.09
CA LYS A 92 9.64 15.75 10.70
C LYS A 92 11.03 15.22 10.40
N LEU A 93 11.53 15.40 9.16
CA LEU A 93 12.89 15.03 8.79
C LEU A 93 13.93 15.75 9.65
N LYS A 94 13.79 17.07 9.82
CA LYS A 94 14.72 17.88 10.65
C LYS A 94 14.64 17.54 12.13
N GLU A 95 13.50 17.11 12.60
CA GLU A 95 13.26 16.68 13.99
C GLU A 95 13.69 15.23 14.25
N GLY A 96 14.11 14.48 13.20
CA GLY A 96 14.60 13.11 13.32
C GLY A 96 13.50 12.04 13.40
N TYR A 97 12.29 12.35 12.95
CA TYR A 97 11.19 11.37 12.86
C TYR A 97 11.23 10.49 11.60
N GLY A 98 12.23 10.68 10.73
CA GLY A 98 12.45 9.87 9.55
C GLY A 98 13.83 10.14 8.95
N ASP A 99 14.27 9.22 8.10
CA ASP A 99 15.61 9.20 7.52
C ASP A 99 15.65 9.85 6.14
N VAL A 100 14.58 9.70 5.36
CA VAL A 100 14.49 10.19 3.99
C VAL A 100 13.09 10.74 3.69
N VAL A 101 13.03 11.84 2.96
CA VAL A 101 11.80 12.27 2.28
C VAL A 101 11.75 11.55 0.93
N ALA A 102 10.90 10.51 0.86
CA ALA A 102 10.68 9.70 -0.34
C ALA A 102 9.62 10.33 -1.28
N VAL A 103 9.69 11.65 -1.41
CA VAL A 103 8.90 12.47 -2.35
C VAL A 103 9.84 13.47 -3.00
N MET A 104 9.76 13.61 -4.32
CA MET A 104 10.59 14.56 -5.04
C MET A 104 10.17 15.99 -4.72
N LEU A 105 10.96 16.66 -3.88
CA LEU A 105 10.77 18.04 -3.49
C LEU A 105 11.42 19.01 -4.50
N PRO A 106 10.81 20.19 -4.76
CA PRO A 106 11.42 21.25 -5.55
C PRO A 106 12.70 21.77 -4.88
N LYS A 107 13.77 21.94 -5.66
CA LYS A 107 15.02 22.56 -5.19
C LYS A 107 14.96 24.09 -5.32
N GLY A 108 15.67 24.78 -4.44
CA GLY A 108 15.83 26.24 -4.53
C GLY A 108 14.81 27.02 -3.69
N SER A 109 14.15 26.39 -2.72
CA SER A 109 13.23 27.07 -1.78
C SER A 109 13.93 27.48 -0.48
N LYS A 110 13.31 28.42 0.27
CA LYS A 110 13.77 28.76 1.63
C LYS A 110 13.72 27.57 2.60
N ALA A 111 12.90 26.55 2.28
CA ALA A 111 12.78 25.31 3.06
C ALA A 111 14.03 24.41 2.93
N ASP A 112 14.87 24.61 1.91
CA ASP A 112 16.07 23.81 1.63
C ASP A 112 17.16 23.94 2.70
N LYS A 113 17.09 24.97 3.53
CA LYS A 113 18.03 25.14 4.64
C LYS A 113 17.89 23.96 5.61
N GLY A 114 18.97 23.15 5.71
CA GLY A 114 19.01 21.94 6.54
C GLY A 114 18.60 20.67 5.80
N LEU A 115 18.42 20.72 4.46
CA LEU A 115 18.23 19.55 3.61
C LEU A 115 19.45 19.29 2.73
N ARG A 116 19.67 18.03 2.39
CA ARG A 116 20.58 17.55 1.36
C ARG A 116 19.75 16.77 0.33
N TYR A 117 19.69 17.27 -0.89
CA TYR A 117 19.03 16.60 -2.00
C TYR A 117 19.91 15.47 -2.54
N CYS A 118 19.35 14.27 -2.67
CA CYS A 118 20.05 13.06 -3.11
C CYS A 118 19.07 12.01 -3.67
N GLY A 119 19.62 10.97 -4.29
CA GLY A 119 18.84 9.84 -4.80
C GLY A 119 17.88 10.20 -5.93
N ALA A 120 16.64 9.69 -5.85
CA ALA A 120 15.67 9.80 -6.93
C ALA A 120 15.37 11.26 -7.31
N SER A 121 15.47 11.56 -8.62
CA SER A 121 15.35 12.93 -9.12
C SER A 121 14.71 13.02 -10.49
N ASP A 122 13.98 14.11 -10.74
CA ASP A 122 13.60 14.56 -12.08
C ASP A 122 14.31 15.87 -12.40
N LYS A 123 15.36 15.78 -13.23
CA LYS A 123 16.17 16.93 -13.60
C LYS A 123 15.41 17.98 -14.41
N LYS A 124 14.40 17.57 -15.20
CA LYS A 124 13.60 18.50 -16.03
C LYS A 124 12.72 19.38 -15.16
N ARG A 125 12.17 18.83 -14.09
CA ARG A 125 11.31 19.53 -13.12
C ARG A 125 12.10 20.15 -11.97
N ASN A 126 13.41 19.91 -11.88
CA ASN A 126 14.28 20.34 -10.77
C ASN A 126 13.75 19.87 -9.40
N ILE A 127 13.36 18.60 -9.30
CA ILE A 127 12.85 17.97 -8.08
C ILE A 127 13.69 16.75 -7.73
N GLN A 128 13.85 16.47 -6.41
CA GLN A 128 14.66 15.35 -5.91
C GLN A 128 14.22 14.95 -4.49
N TRP A 129 14.54 13.72 -4.08
CA TRP A 129 14.47 13.30 -2.68
C TRP A 129 15.44 14.09 -1.83
N ALA A 130 15.23 14.04 -0.50
CA ALA A 130 16.09 14.74 0.43
C ALA A 130 16.27 13.94 1.73
N VAL A 131 17.43 14.13 2.34
CA VAL A 131 17.77 13.71 3.70
C VAL A 131 18.12 14.94 4.53
N VAL A 132 18.31 14.80 5.85
CA VAL A 132 18.84 15.88 6.65
C VAL A 132 20.25 16.22 6.16
N LYS A 133 20.62 17.52 6.21
CA LYS A 133 21.85 18.04 5.56
C LYS A 133 23.12 17.30 6.00
N ASP A 134 23.18 16.93 7.26
CA ASP A 134 24.37 16.36 7.89
C ASP A 134 24.48 14.83 7.70
N ASN A 135 23.43 14.16 7.18
CA ASN A 135 23.48 12.74 6.84
C ASN A 135 24.13 12.52 5.48
N VAL A 136 25.46 12.64 5.45
CA VAL A 136 26.29 12.54 4.23
C VAL A 136 26.37 11.10 3.73
N SER A 137 26.43 10.14 4.67
CA SER A 137 26.57 8.71 4.38
C SER A 137 25.35 8.15 3.65
N LEU A 138 24.13 8.42 4.16
CA LEU A 138 22.89 8.02 3.51
C LEU A 138 22.71 8.71 2.15
N ALA A 139 23.00 10.02 2.08
CA ALA A 139 22.94 10.76 0.81
C ALA A 139 23.84 10.15 -0.26
N GLY A 140 25.10 9.86 0.10
CA GLY A 140 26.06 9.22 -0.80
C GLY A 140 25.62 7.83 -1.26
N ALA A 141 25.02 7.04 -0.38
CA ALA A 141 24.47 5.73 -0.73
C ALA A 141 23.30 5.86 -1.70
N LEU A 142 22.36 6.77 -1.45
CA LEU A 142 21.23 7.05 -2.34
C LEU A 142 21.68 7.54 -3.73
N ASP A 143 22.66 8.44 -3.80
CA ASP A 143 23.20 8.94 -5.06
C ASP A 143 23.95 7.86 -5.86
N LYS A 144 24.69 6.98 -5.18
CA LYS A 144 25.37 5.85 -5.79
C LYS A 144 24.42 4.79 -6.34
N TRP A 145 23.32 4.56 -5.62
CA TRP A 145 22.29 3.59 -5.98
C TRP A 145 21.42 4.07 -7.15
N TYR A 146 20.98 5.34 -7.11
CA TYR A 146 19.98 5.84 -8.05
C TYR A 146 20.51 5.95 -9.48
N ARG A 147 19.70 5.52 -10.44
CA ARG A 147 19.87 5.73 -11.88
C ARG A 147 18.57 6.25 -12.48
N PRO A 148 18.61 7.21 -13.43
CA PRO A 148 17.40 7.82 -14.02
C PRO A 148 16.41 6.82 -14.62
N GLU A 149 16.90 5.69 -15.15
CA GLU A 149 16.10 4.64 -15.79
C GLU A 149 15.20 3.92 -14.77
N MET A 150 15.57 3.94 -13.48
CA MET A 150 14.81 3.25 -12.41
C MET A 150 13.40 3.80 -12.27
N LEU A 151 13.17 5.11 -12.50
CA LEU A 151 11.83 5.70 -12.45
C LEU A 151 10.89 5.04 -13.47
N GLU A 152 11.33 4.95 -14.72
CA GLU A 152 10.53 4.37 -15.80
C GLU A 152 10.36 2.85 -15.61
N GLN A 153 11.41 2.16 -15.18
CA GLN A 153 11.36 0.74 -14.88
C GLN A 153 10.39 0.43 -13.74
N THR A 154 10.42 1.24 -12.67
CA THR A 154 9.51 1.07 -11.54
C THR A 154 8.07 1.37 -11.94
N ARG A 155 7.81 2.38 -12.76
CA ARG A 155 6.48 2.69 -13.30
C ARG A 155 5.93 1.52 -14.13
N LYS A 156 6.72 0.98 -15.05
CA LYS A 156 6.34 -0.22 -15.82
C LYS A 156 6.08 -1.43 -14.93
N ARG A 157 6.86 -1.58 -13.87
CA ARG A 157 6.64 -2.64 -12.88
C ARG A 157 5.32 -2.45 -12.14
N GLU A 158 5.01 -1.24 -11.70
CA GLU A 158 3.74 -0.90 -11.07
C GLU A 158 2.57 -1.18 -12.00
N ASP A 159 2.63 -0.68 -13.25
CA ASP A 159 1.58 -0.91 -14.27
C ASP A 159 1.35 -2.41 -14.51
N TYR A 160 2.42 -3.20 -14.60
CA TYR A 160 2.31 -4.65 -14.73
C TYR A 160 1.62 -5.27 -13.51
N LEU A 161 2.05 -4.92 -12.30
CA LEU A 161 1.48 -5.45 -11.06
C LEU A 161 -0.02 -5.16 -10.94
N LEU A 162 -0.44 -3.98 -11.38
CA LEU A 162 -1.83 -3.53 -11.36
C LEU A 162 -2.68 -4.07 -12.52
N SER A 163 -2.07 -4.77 -13.47
CA SER A 163 -2.77 -5.34 -14.63
C SER A 163 -3.32 -6.75 -14.35
N ALA A 164 -4.31 -7.17 -15.14
CA ALA A 164 -4.82 -8.53 -15.08
C ALA A 164 -3.76 -9.60 -15.43
N ALA A 165 -2.67 -9.22 -16.11
CA ALA A 165 -1.56 -10.12 -16.43
C ALA A 165 -0.73 -10.52 -15.21
N SER A 166 -0.83 -9.79 -14.09
CA SER A 166 -0.14 -10.12 -12.83
C SER A 166 -0.80 -11.26 -12.05
N VAL A 167 -2.03 -11.64 -12.38
CA VAL A 167 -2.76 -12.73 -11.72
C VAL A 167 -2.44 -14.05 -12.42
N THR A 168 -1.79 -14.95 -11.70
CA THR A 168 -1.53 -16.31 -12.21
C THR A 168 -2.77 -17.17 -12.04
N ARG A 169 -3.29 -17.68 -13.16
CA ARG A 169 -4.42 -18.61 -13.22
C ARG A 169 -4.03 -19.86 -13.99
N ARG A 170 -4.52 -21.01 -13.57
CA ARG A 170 -4.27 -22.30 -14.22
C ARG A 170 -5.47 -22.78 -15.04
N VAL A 171 -6.66 -22.28 -14.74
CA VAL A 171 -7.92 -22.63 -15.40
C VAL A 171 -8.62 -21.35 -15.84
N TYR A 172 -9.05 -21.30 -17.12
CA TYR A 172 -9.65 -20.11 -17.72
C TYR A 172 -11.13 -20.22 -18.00
N ALA A 173 -11.75 -21.37 -17.89
CA ALA A 173 -13.13 -21.51 -18.26
C ALA A 173 -13.95 -22.15 -17.16
N PRO A 174 -14.94 -21.46 -16.60
CA PRO A 174 -15.97 -22.09 -15.84
C PRO A 174 -16.86 -22.90 -16.78
N VAL A 175 -17.31 -24.05 -16.34
CA VAL A 175 -18.38 -24.77 -17.01
C VAL A 175 -19.68 -24.02 -16.67
N LEU A 176 -20.04 -23.07 -17.52
CA LEU A 176 -21.32 -22.37 -17.42
C LEU A 176 -22.32 -23.09 -18.31
N ASP A 177 -23.29 -23.75 -17.70
CA ASP A 177 -24.47 -24.22 -18.40
C ASP A 177 -25.69 -23.43 -17.94
N LYS A 178 -25.97 -22.33 -18.65
CA LYS A 178 -27.13 -21.47 -18.36
C LYS A 178 -28.46 -22.20 -18.49
N SER A 179 -28.55 -23.20 -19.39
CA SER A 179 -29.79 -23.95 -19.62
C SER A 179 -30.16 -24.83 -18.44
N ARG A 180 -29.15 -25.30 -17.70
CA ARG A 180 -29.30 -26.09 -16.46
C ARG A 180 -29.14 -25.30 -15.17
N GLY A 181 -28.92 -23.99 -15.27
CA GLY A 181 -28.69 -23.13 -14.10
C GLY A 181 -27.39 -23.44 -13.35
N ILE A 182 -26.39 -23.98 -14.04
CA ILE A 182 -25.08 -24.32 -13.48
C ILE A 182 -24.11 -23.16 -13.74
N MET A 183 -23.56 -22.58 -12.68
CA MET A 183 -22.56 -21.52 -12.80
C MET A 183 -21.13 -22.06 -12.78
N SER A 184 -20.85 -23.06 -11.94
CA SER A 184 -19.53 -23.64 -11.76
C SER A 184 -19.60 -25.04 -11.14
N ASN A 185 -18.44 -25.71 -11.04
CA ASN A 185 -18.31 -26.96 -10.28
C ASN A 185 -18.46 -26.78 -8.75
N TYR A 186 -18.56 -25.53 -8.28
CA TYR A 186 -18.62 -25.18 -6.87
C TYR A 186 -19.99 -24.71 -6.40
N ASP A 187 -21.03 -24.79 -7.22
CA ASP A 187 -22.37 -24.27 -6.93
C ASP A 187 -22.96 -24.83 -5.62
N THR A 188 -22.66 -26.08 -5.29
CA THR A 188 -23.06 -26.69 -4.01
C THR A 188 -22.51 -25.91 -2.82
N TYR A 189 -21.24 -25.49 -2.87
CA TYR A 189 -20.63 -24.71 -1.80
C TYR A 189 -21.18 -23.29 -1.75
N PHE A 190 -21.44 -22.65 -2.89
CA PHE A 190 -22.07 -21.33 -2.90
C PHE A 190 -23.47 -21.36 -2.28
N ARG A 191 -24.28 -22.36 -2.61
CA ARG A 191 -25.62 -22.55 -1.99
C ARG A 191 -25.53 -22.79 -0.48
N GLN A 192 -24.56 -23.55 -0.04
CA GLN A 192 -24.34 -23.86 1.37
C GLN A 192 -23.92 -22.63 2.17
N TYR A 193 -23.02 -21.80 1.64
CA TYR A 193 -22.40 -20.71 2.40
C TYR A 193 -22.98 -19.32 2.12
N ALA A 194 -23.77 -19.11 1.08
CA ALA A 194 -24.41 -17.84 0.79
C ALA A 194 -25.28 -17.28 1.95
N PRO A 195 -26.01 -18.09 2.72
CA PRO A 195 -26.73 -17.59 3.88
C PRO A 195 -25.82 -16.93 4.92
N VAL A 196 -24.59 -17.41 5.10
CA VAL A 196 -23.59 -16.84 6.02
C VAL A 196 -23.12 -15.46 5.52
N ALA A 197 -23.04 -15.27 4.20
CA ALA A 197 -22.73 -13.99 3.60
C ALA A 197 -23.92 -13.01 3.62
N GLY A 198 -25.14 -13.49 3.85
CA GLY A 198 -26.36 -12.69 3.78
C GLY A 198 -26.74 -12.24 2.37
N VAL A 199 -26.34 -13.00 1.36
CA VAL A 199 -26.58 -12.72 -0.06
C VAL A 199 -27.13 -13.95 -0.80
N ASP A 200 -27.65 -13.74 -2.01
CA ASP A 200 -28.01 -14.86 -2.88
C ASP A 200 -26.75 -15.61 -3.37
N TRP A 201 -26.87 -16.93 -3.55
CA TRP A 201 -25.74 -17.76 -3.94
C TRP A 201 -25.18 -17.44 -5.33
N HIS A 202 -26.02 -16.96 -6.26
CA HIS A 202 -25.56 -16.53 -7.58
C HIS A 202 -24.68 -15.29 -7.47
N LEU A 203 -24.98 -14.36 -6.55
CA LEU A 203 -24.13 -13.20 -6.30
C LEU A 203 -22.76 -13.62 -5.77
N LEU A 204 -22.73 -14.57 -4.80
CA LEU A 204 -21.49 -15.10 -4.25
C LEU A 204 -20.67 -15.82 -5.33
N ALA A 205 -21.33 -16.58 -6.23
CA ALA A 205 -20.69 -17.21 -7.37
C ALA A 205 -20.17 -16.18 -8.39
N ALA A 206 -20.95 -15.12 -8.69
CA ALA A 206 -20.54 -14.05 -9.58
C ALA A 206 -19.32 -13.29 -9.02
N GLN A 207 -19.26 -13.09 -7.71
CA GLN A 207 -18.11 -12.54 -7.02
C GLN A 207 -16.88 -13.46 -7.18
N CYS A 208 -17.01 -14.75 -6.88
CA CYS A 208 -15.94 -15.72 -7.07
C CYS A 208 -15.40 -15.75 -8.51
N TYR A 209 -16.29 -15.65 -9.48
CA TYR A 209 -15.86 -15.54 -10.88
C TYR A 209 -15.04 -14.27 -11.14
N GLN A 210 -15.44 -13.14 -10.57
CA GLN A 210 -14.70 -11.87 -10.70
C GLN A 210 -13.32 -11.98 -10.06
N GLU A 211 -13.20 -12.69 -8.94
CA GLU A 211 -11.94 -12.89 -8.20
C GLU A 211 -10.97 -13.82 -8.95
N SER A 212 -11.42 -15.00 -9.35
CA SER A 212 -10.52 -16.08 -9.81
C SER A 212 -10.89 -16.71 -11.14
N CYS A 213 -12.03 -16.37 -11.75
CA CYS A 213 -12.65 -17.17 -12.83
C CYS A 213 -12.88 -18.64 -12.42
N PHE A 214 -13.20 -18.89 -11.15
CA PHE A 214 -13.34 -20.20 -10.53
C PHE A 214 -12.05 -21.05 -10.52
N ASP A 215 -10.89 -20.45 -10.63
CA ASP A 215 -9.63 -21.17 -10.46
C ASP A 215 -9.25 -21.26 -8.97
N SER A 216 -9.35 -22.48 -8.41
CA SER A 216 -9.01 -22.72 -7.01
C SER A 216 -7.53 -22.51 -6.66
N GLN A 217 -6.66 -22.46 -7.68
CA GLN A 217 -5.22 -22.27 -7.51
C GLN A 217 -4.78 -20.85 -7.90
N ALA A 218 -5.72 -19.93 -8.17
CA ALA A 218 -5.40 -18.56 -8.54
C ALA A 218 -4.58 -17.87 -7.45
N ARG A 219 -3.54 -17.12 -7.88
CA ARG A 219 -2.75 -16.25 -7.02
C ARG A 219 -2.59 -14.89 -7.66
N SER A 220 -2.87 -13.84 -6.91
CA SER A 220 -2.45 -12.50 -7.32
C SER A 220 -0.99 -12.23 -6.91
N TRP A 221 -0.36 -11.26 -7.53
CA TRP A 221 0.96 -10.79 -7.13
C TRP A 221 0.96 -10.24 -5.68
N ALA A 222 -0.17 -9.66 -5.25
CA ALA A 222 -0.37 -9.16 -3.89
C ALA A 222 -0.57 -10.28 -2.87
N GLY A 223 -0.59 -11.55 -3.30
CA GLY A 223 -0.69 -12.71 -2.43
C GLY A 223 -2.11 -13.14 -2.09
N ALA A 224 -3.13 -12.58 -2.75
CA ALA A 224 -4.50 -13.09 -2.64
C ALA A 224 -4.59 -14.50 -3.24
N CYS A 225 -5.33 -15.41 -2.61
CA CYS A 225 -5.29 -16.84 -2.88
C CYS A 225 -6.67 -17.47 -3.07
N GLY A 226 -6.74 -18.39 -4.04
CA GLY A 226 -7.86 -19.30 -4.25
C GLY A 226 -9.10 -18.67 -4.89
N LEU A 227 -10.22 -19.36 -4.79
CA LEU A 227 -11.48 -19.02 -5.43
C LEU A 227 -11.98 -17.61 -5.13
N MET A 228 -11.94 -17.22 -3.85
CA MET A 228 -12.44 -15.94 -3.35
C MET A 228 -11.32 -14.90 -3.13
N GLN A 229 -10.11 -15.17 -3.67
CA GLN A 229 -8.93 -14.30 -3.58
C GLN A 229 -8.72 -13.72 -2.16
N LEU A 230 -8.63 -14.62 -1.18
CA LEU A 230 -8.42 -14.23 0.21
C LEU A 230 -6.97 -13.85 0.45
N MET A 231 -6.74 -12.69 1.05
CA MET A 231 -5.43 -12.35 1.61
C MET A 231 -5.11 -13.30 2.78
N PRO A 232 -3.86 -13.80 2.91
CA PRO A 232 -3.49 -14.71 4.00
C PRO A 232 -3.82 -14.17 5.40
N SER A 233 -3.68 -12.87 5.64
CA SER A 233 -4.05 -12.22 6.89
C SER A 233 -5.57 -12.28 7.15
N THR A 234 -6.38 -12.07 6.12
CA THR A 234 -7.84 -12.22 6.19
C THR A 234 -8.22 -13.67 6.45
N ALA A 235 -7.63 -14.62 5.71
CA ALA A 235 -7.87 -16.05 5.90
C ALA A 235 -7.57 -16.50 7.34
N ALA A 236 -6.40 -16.10 7.87
CA ALA A 236 -5.98 -16.42 9.25
C ALA A 236 -6.95 -15.84 10.30
N ARG A 237 -7.44 -14.60 10.12
CA ARG A 237 -8.43 -13.99 11.00
C ARG A 237 -9.73 -14.81 11.11
N PHE A 238 -10.09 -15.53 10.06
CA PHE A 238 -11.25 -16.43 10.03
C PHE A 238 -10.89 -17.90 10.29
N GLY A 239 -9.65 -18.19 10.72
CA GLY A 239 -9.21 -19.53 11.13
C GLY A 239 -8.82 -20.45 9.97
N LEU A 240 -8.51 -19.91 8.78
CA LEU A 240 -8.03 -20.70 7.63
C LEU A 240 -6.51 -20.61 7.53
N SER A 241 -5.86 -21.77 7.58
CA SER A 241 -4.40 -21.84 7.48
C SER A 241 -3.89 -21.60 6.04
N ARG A 242 -2.57 -21.35 5.90
CA ARG A 242 -1.95 -21.16 4.59
C ARG A 242 -1.99 -22.43 3.72
N GLU A 243 -1.94 -23.59 4.34
CA GLU A 243 -1.99 -24.89 3.67
C GLU A 243 -3.40 -25.17 3.11
N GLU A 244 -4.44 -24.68 3.81
CA GLU A 244 -5.83 -24.92 3.48
C GLU A 244 -6.46 -23.85 2.57
N ILE A 245 -5.76 -22.71 2.33
CA ILE A 245 -6.33 -21.55 1.64
C ILE A 245 -6.74 -21.85 0.20
N PHE A 246 -6.18 -22.89 -0.42
CA PHE A 246 -6.54 -23.35 -1.77
C PHE A 246 -7.58 -24.46 -1.78
N HIS A 247 -8.04 -24.93 -0.60
CA HIS A 247 -9.12 -25.92 -0.53
C HIS A 247 -10.44 -25.26 -0.92
N PRO A 248 -11.13 -25.70 -2.00
CA PRO A 248 -12.26 -24.98 -2.57
C PRO A 248 -13.36 -24.64 -1.57
N GLU A 249 -13.84 -25.63 -0.85
CA GLU A 249 -14.92 -25.45 0.13
C GLU A 249 -14.52 -24.48 1.25
N LYS A 250 -13.32 -24.65 1.83
CA LYS A 250 -12.84 -23.82 2.94
C LYS A 250 -12.62 -22.37 2.51
N ASN A 251 -12.09 -22.17 1.30
CA ASN A 251 -11.89 -20.84 0.73
C ASN A 251 -13.21 -20.11 0.50
N ILE A 252 -14.23 -20.79 -0.08
CA ILE A 252 -15.58 -20.24 -0.27
C ILE A 252 -16.23 -19.95 1.08
N ALA A 253 -16.15 -20.86 2.05
CA ALA A 253 -16.71 -20.69 3.38
C ALA A 253 -16.16 -19.46 4.09
N VAL A 254 -14.83 -19.24 4.02
CA VAL A 254 -14.18 -18.07 4.61
C VAL A 254 -14.50 -16.81 3.82
N GLY A 255 -14.52 -16.85 2.49
CA GLY A 255 -14.95 -15.73 1.64
C GLY A 255 -16.38 -15.27 1.97
N ALA A 256 -17.30 -16.22 2.15
CA ALA A 256 -18.68 -15.93 2.56
C ALA A 256 -18.75 -15.31 3.98
N ARG A 257 -17.97 -15.80 4.94
CA ARG A 257 -17.89 -15.22 6.30
C ARG A 257 -17.30 -13.80 6.26
N PHE A 258 -16.30 -13.57 5.42
CA PHE A 258 -15.72 -12.24 5.23
C PHE A 258 -16.73 -11.28 4.60
N MET A 259 -17.44 -11.70 3.54
CA MET A 259 -18.55 -10.91 2.96
C MET A 259 -19.63 -10.59 4.00
N GLY A 260 -20.04 -11.57 4.80
CA GLY A 260 -21.00 -11.38 5.90
C GLY A 260 -20.51 -10.35 6.94
N SER A 261 -19.22 -10.37 7.28
CA SER A 261 -18.63 -9.38 8.18
C SER A 261 -18.66 -7.96 7.59
N LEU A 262 -18.48 -7.83 6.28
CA LEU A 262 -18.58 -6.54 5.58
C LEU A 262 -20.04 -6.08 5.51
N MET A 263 -20.99 -6.96 5.21
CA MET A 263 -22.44 -6.66 5.29
C MET A 263 -22.82 -6.10 6.68
N GLN A 264 -22.27 -6.70 7.73
CA GLN A 264 -22.48 -6.24 9.10
C GLN A 264 -21.79 -4.89 9.37
N SER A 265 -20.61 -4.65 8.81
CA SER A 265 -19.92 -3.36 8.97
C SER A 265 -20.68 -2.19 8.34
N PHE A 266 -21.50 -2.45 7.31
CA PHE A 266 -22.36 -1.46 6.65
C PHE A 266 -23.84 -1.58 7.04
N ARG A 267 -24.16 -2.12 8.25
CA ARG A 267 -25.54 -2.25 8.74
C ARG A 267 -26.31 -0.93 8.84
N ASP A 268 -25.60 0.19 8.91
CA ASP A 268 -26.13 1.55 8.88
C ASP A 268 -26.70 1.97 7.51
N VAL A 269 -26.40 1.23 6.44
CA VAL A 269 -27.04 1.37 5.13
C VAL A 269 -28.37 0.61 5.17
N PRO A 270 -29.55 1.29 5.20
CA PRO A 270 -30.84 0.63 5.51
C PRO A 270 -31.28 -0.35 4.42
N ASN A 271 -31.11 0.02 3.16
CA ASN A 271 -31.48 -0.80 2.01
C ASN A 271 -30.47 -1.93 1.80
N ASN A 272 -30.96 -3.19 1.83
CA ASN A 272 -30.08 -4.35 1.68
C ASN A 272 -29.44 -4.46 0.29
N TYR A 273 -30.13 -4.02 -0.76
CA TYR A 273 -29.59 -4.00 -2.12
C TYR A 273 -28.41 -3.03 -2.22
N GLU A 274 -28.55 -1.84 -1.63
CA GLU A 274 -27.46 -0.86 -1.53
C GLU A 274 -26.32 -1.41 -0.68
N ARG A 275 -26.62 -1.97 0.50
CA ARG A 275 -25.61 -2.52 1.42
C ARG A 275 -24.71 -3.56 0.77
N ILE A 276 -25.25 -4.40 -0.12
CA ILE A 276 -24.46 -5.35 -0.91
C ILE A 276 -23.41 -4.63 -1.77
N ASN A 277 -23.75 -3.50 -2.40
CA ASN A 277 -22.81 -2.74 -3.20
C ASN A 277 -21.65 -2.20 -2.36
N PHE A 278 -21.95 -1.67 -1.16
CA PHE A 278 -20.93 -1.21 -0.22
C PHE A 278 -20.04 -2.34 0.28
N ALA A 279 -20.62 -3.50 0.56
CA ALA A 279 -19.86 -4.67 1.01
C ALA A 279 -18.96 -5.23 -0.11
N LEU A 280 -19.43 -5.29 -1.36
CA LEU A 280 -18.62 -5.66 -2.52
C LEU A 280 -17.47 -4.67 -2.74
N ALA A 281 -17.75 -3.37 -2.67
CA ALA A 281 -16.72 -2.34 -2.78
C ALA A 281 -15.66 -2.47 -1.68
N ALA A 282 -16.12 -2.74 -0.45
CA ALA A 282 -15.23 -2.92 0.69
C ALA A 282 -14.44 -4.25 0.63
N TYR A 283 -14.96 -5.27 0.00
CA TYR A 283 -14.24 -6.52 -0.25
C TYR A 283 -13.04 -6.28 -1.15
N ASN A 284 -13.21 -5.47 -2.20
CA ASN A 284 -12.15 -5.13 -3.15
C ASN A 284 -11.17 -4.09 -2.58
N ALA A 285 -11.65 -2.96 -2.05
CA ALA A 285 -10.82 -1.80 -1.68
C ALA A 285 -10.58 -1.64 -0.17
N GLY A 286 -11.21 -2.46 0.63
CA GLY A 286 -11.25 -2.28 2.08
C GLY A 286 -12.35 -1.31 2.54
N PRO A 287 -12.90 -1.51 3.75
CA PRO A 287 -14.01 -0.70 4.26
C PRO A 287 -13.64 0.75 4.54
N GLY A 288 -12.36 1.06 4.77
CA GLY A 288 -11.89 2.40 5.08
C GLY A 288 -12.14 3.39 3.94
N HIS A 289 -11.69 3.07 2.73
CA HIS A 289 -11.88 3.92 1.56
C HIS A 289 -13.37 4.11 1.20
N VAL A 290 -14.17 3.07 1.36
CA VAL A 290 -15.62 3.17 1.15
C VAL A 290 -16.25 4.12 2.18
N ARG A 291 -15.81 4.08 3.43
CA ARG A 291 -16.25 5.02 4.48
C ARG A 291 -15.79 6.45 4.20
N ASP A 292 -14.61 6.65 3.65
CA ASP A 292 -14.13 7.95 3.21
C ASP A 292 -15.03 8.53 2.10
N ALA A 293 -15.38 7.72 1.09
CA ALA A 293 -16.32 8.13 0.04
C ALA A 293 -17.72 8.49 0.60
N MET A 294 -18.23 7.72 1.57
CA MET A 294 -19.48 8.05 2.27
C MET A 294 -19.38 9.36 3.07
N ALA A 295 -18.22 9.63 3.68
CA ALA A 295 -17.99 10.88 4.41
C ALA A 295 -17.97 12.10 3.47
N LEU A 296 -17.34 11.96 2.29
CA LEU A 296 -17.36 12.99 1.24
C LEU A 296 -18.79 13.27 0.74
N ALA A 297 -19.59 12.23 0.45
CA ALA A 297 -20.99 12.38 0.05
C ALA A 297 -21.77 13.16 1.12
N ARG A 298 -21.63 12.77 2.39
CA ARG A 298 -22.29 13.47 3.52
C ARG A 298 -21.84 14.94 3.63
N LYS A 299 -20.55 15.21 3.49
CA LYS A 299 -19.99 16.57 3.52
C LYS A 299 -20.61 17.47 2.44
N ASN A 300 -20.88 16.90 1.25
CA ASN A 300 -21.48 17.61 0.12
C ASN A 300 -23.02 17.63 0.13
N GLY A 301 -23.65 17.20 1.23
CA GLY A 301 -25.10 17.20 1.37
C GLY A 301 -25.85 16.13 0.58
N GLU A 302 -25.10 15.09 0.10
CA GLU A 302 -25.64 13.99 -0.68
C GLU A 302 -25.84 12.73 0.17
N SER A 303 -26.64 11.78 -0.33
CA SER A 303 -26.93 10.55 0.40
C SER A 303 -25.71 9.64 0.54
N PRO A 304 -25.20 9.41 1.75
CA PRO A 304 -24.09 8.50 1.96
C PRO A 304 -24.50 7.01 1.88
N TYR A 305 -25.79 6.72 1.65
CA TYR A 305 -26.38 5.39 1.65
C TYR A 305 -26.82 4.92 0.25
N SER A 306 -26.60 5.72 -0.80
CA SER A 306 -26.85 5.38 -2.20
C SER A 306 -25.54 5.05 -2.89
N TRP A 307 -25.42 3.85 -3.44
CA TRP A 307 -24.22 3.47 -4.20
C TRP A 307 -24.03 4.30 -5.47
N ALA A 308 -25.14 4.69 -6.12
CA ALA A 308 -25.09 5.57 -7.28
C ALA A 308 -24.39 6.91 -6.98
N VAL A 309 -24.59 7.44 -5.77
CA VAL A 309 -23.92 8.65 -5.28
C VAL A 309 -22.50 8.33 -4.82
N VAL A 310 -22.35 7.39 -3.89
CA VAL A 310 -21.05 7.13 -3.23
C VAL A 310 -20.01 6.58 -4.22
N SER A 311 -20.42 5.86 -5.27
CA SER A 311 -19.50 5.40 -6.31
C SER A 311 -18.81 6.55 -7.07
N GLN A 312 -19.45 7.73 -7.18
CA GLN A 312 -18.82 8.92 -7.76
C GLN A 312 -17.68 9.42 -6.84
N TYR A 313 -17.90 9.43 -5.53
CA TYR A 313 -16.85 9.80 -4.57
C TYR A 313 -15.75 8.76 -4.48
N VAL A 314 -16.06 7.47 -4.67
CA VAL A 314 -15.04 6.42 -4.83
C VAL A 314 -14.13 6.74 -6.04
N LEU A 315 -14.69 7.17 -7.17
CA LEU A 315 -13.89 7.59 -8.33
C LEU A 315 -13.07 8.85 -8.02
N LEU A 316 -13.67 9.82 -7.34
CA LEU A 316 -13.04 11.10 -6.98
C LEU A 316 -11.90 10.96 -5.96
N LEU A 317 -11.85 9.88 -5.16
CA LEU A 317 -10.71 9.57 -4.28
C LEU A 317 -9.38 9.32 -5.04
N SER A 318 -9.40 9.28 -6.36
CA SER A 318 -8.19 9.31 -7.19
C SER A 318 -7.63 10.72 -7.45
N SER A 319 -8.37 11.79 -7.10
CA SER A 319 -8.00 13.18 -7.34
C SER A 319 -7.55 13.87 -6.06
N PRO A 320 -6.47 14.68 -6.09
CA PRO A 320 -5.90 15.33 -4.89
C PRO A 320 -6.90 16.16 -4.09
N GLU A 321 -7.81 16.86 -4.76
CA GLU A 321 -8.87 17.65 -4.14
C GLU A 321 -9.73 16.84 -3.15
N TYR A 322 -9.92 15.55 -3.44
CA TYR A 322 -10.78 14.68 -2.63
C TYR A 322 -9.97 13.79 -1.67
N TYR A 323 -8.91 13.14 -2.11
CA TYR A 323 -8.17 12.27 -1.18
C TYR A 323 -7.37 13.04 -0.11
N GLN A 324 -7.12 14.33 -0.31
CA GLN A 324 -6.52 15.22 0.70
C GLN A 324 -7.53 15.96 1.56
N ASP A 325 -8.83 15.77 1.30
CA ASP A 325 -9.89 16.40 2.09
C ASP A 325 -9.80 15.96 3.56
N PRO A 326 -9.98 16.88 4.54
CA PRO A 326 -9.87 16.58 5.96
C PRO A 326 -10.80 15.46 6.48
N VAL A 327 -11.92 15.17 5.79
CA VAL A 327 -12.81 14.06 6.17
C VAL A 327 -12.31 12.69 5.70
N VAL A 328 -11.35 12.65 4.78
CA VAL A 328 -10.74 11.44 4.24
C VAL A 328 -9.60 11.01 5.15
N LYS A 329 -9.63 9.75 5.59
CA LYS A 329 -8.67 9.19 6.55
C LYS A 329 -7.66 8.22 5.91
N HIS A 330 -8.05 7.60 4.79
CA HIS A 330 -7.25 6.55 4.14
C HIS A 330 -6.54 7.06 2.87
N GLY A 331 -6.83 8.32 2.47
CA GLY A 331 -6.11 8.97 1.36
C GLY A 331 -6.49 8.45 -0.02
N TYR A 332 -5.51 8.44 -0.91
CA TYR A 332 -5.67 8.06 -2.32
C TYR A 332 -6.11 6.60 -2.49
N MET A 333 -7.03 6.36 -3.45
CA MET A 333 -7.37 5.03 -3.95
C MET A 333 -7.62 5.01 -5.45
N ARG A 334 -7.51 3.83 -6.07
CA ARG A 334 -7.85 3.58 -7.49
C ARG A 334 -9.34 3.29 -7.64
N GLY A 335 -10.17 4.31 -7.47
CA GLY A 335 -11.63 4.17 -7.39
C GLY A 335 -12.27 3.47 -8.59
N SER A 336 -11.71 3.64 -9.81
CA SER A 336 -12.24 3.01 -11.03
C SER A 336 -12.21 1.47 -10.97
N GLU A 337 -11.21 0.87 -10.35
CA GLU A 337 -11.12 -0.57 -10.17
C GLU A 337 -12.28 -1.09 -9.32
N THR A 338 -12.53 -0.45 -8.18
CA THR A 338 -13.59 -0.85 -7.26
C THR A 338 -14.99 -0.64 -7.86
N VAL A 339 -15.23 0.49 -8.55
CA VAL A 339 -16.53 0.72 -9.21
C VAL A 339 -16.77 -0.30 -10.33
N ASN A 340 -15.74 -0.62 -11.12
CA ASN A 340 -15.82 -1.64 -12.15
C ASN A 340 -16.03 -3.05 -11.55
N TYR A 341 -15.40 -3.36 -10.42
CA TYR A 341 -15.59 -4.61 -9.69
C TYR A 341 -17.07 -4.81 -9.30
N VAL A 342 -17.67 -3.84 -8.62
CA VAL A 342 -19.09 -3.90 -8.22
C VAL A 342 -20.00 -4.02 -9.44
N SER A 343 -19.78 -3.19 -10.46
CA SER A 343 -20.60 -3.18 -11.69
C SER A 343 -20.50 -4.51 -12.46
N SER A 344 -19.32 -5.12 -12.51
CA SER A 344 -19.11 -6.39 -13.22
C SER A 344 -19.81 -7.55 -12.52
N ILE A 345 -19.77 -7.61 -11.18
CA ILE A 345 -20.48 -8.61 -10.39
C ILE A 345 -21.99 -8.46 -10.56
N ARG A 346 -22.50 -7.22 -10.44
CA ARG A 346 -23.92 -6.94 -10.58
C ARG A 346 -24.46 -7.33 -11.96
N ARG A 347 -23.76 -6.96 -13.03
CA ARG A 347 -24.12 -7.31 -14.40
C ARG A 347 -24.14 -8.83 -14.63
N ARG A 348 -23.20 -9.56 -14.03
CA ARG A 348 -23.13 -11.02 -14.14
C ARG A 348 -24.25 -11.71 -13.36
N TYR A 349 -24.65 -11.13 -12.24
CA TYR A 349 -25.74 -11.61 -11.41
C TYR A 349 -27.13 -11.32 -12.02
N GLY A 350 -27.23 -10.40 -12.99
CA GLY A 350 -28.47 -10.09 -13.70
C GLY A 350 -29.25 -8.88 -13.18
N TYR A 351 -28.56 -7.90 -12.56
CA TYR A 351 -29.13 -6.64 -12.10
C TYR A 351 -28.39 -5.42 -12.67
#